data_2063a8a3798aead45a07dcf13cc468b7
#
_entry.id   2063a8a3798aead45a07dcf13cc468b7
#
_cell.length_a   1.000
_cell.length_b   1.000
_cell.length_c   1.000
_cell.angle_alpha   90.00
_cell.angle_beta   90.00
_cell.angle_gamma   90.00
#
_symmetry.space_group_name_H-M   'P 1'
#
loop_
_entity.id
_entity.type
_entity.pdbx_description
1 polymer ?
#
loop_
_entity_poly.entity_id
_entity_poly.type
_entity_poly.pdbx_seq_one_letter_code
_entity_poly.pdbx_strand_id
1 'polypeptide(L)'
;MMKQYIFSAVCLMSGVLCMSSCNEDKQAKPYTPDYEIVPEYTNADTWTAYEAFNDNLLDPDKNIYKTSTAYTAATDRNNGAAAIWCQPIYWDMAMNAYKRAKAEGDTERENKYKQLCDDLFAGNKAHYVNLSLIHI
;
A
#
# COMPACT_ATOMS: atom_id res chain seq x y z
N MET A 1 -26.92 4.79 -59.92
CA MET A 1 -25.68 5.35 -59.33
C MET A 1 -25.92 6.39 -58.21
N MET A 2 -27.11 6.90 -57.94
CA MET A 2 -27.34 7.91 -56.89
C MET A 2 -27.46 7.35 -55.45
N LYS A 3 -27.81 6.08 -55.26
CA LYS A 3 -27.99 5.49 -53.92
C LYS A 3 -26.72 5.27 -53.14
N GLN A 4 -25.55 5.08 -53.83
CA GLN A 4 -24.28 4.86 -53.16
C GLN A 4 -23.68 6.12 -52.53
N TYR A 5 -23.90 7.26 -53.11
CA TYR A 5 -23.36 8.54 -52.61
C TYR A 5 -24.09 9.05 -51.37
N ILE A 6 -25.38 8.69 -51.19
CA ILE A 6 -26.16 9.07 -50.01
C ILE A 6 -25.67 8.28 -48.79
N PHE A 7 -25.29 6.99 -48.97
CA PHE A 7 -24.77 6.17 -47.87
C PHE A 7 -23.39 6.63 -47.40
N SER A 8 -22.51 7.02 -48.33
CA SER A 8 -21.20 7.58 -47.98
C SER A 8 -21.31 8.94 -47.26
N ALA A 9 -22.24 9.78 -47.63
CA ALA A 9 -22.44 11.09 -47.01
C ALA A 9 -22.99 10.95 -45.59
N VAL A 10 -23.87 9.99 -45.31
CA VAL A 10 -24.43 9.73 -44.00
C VAL A 10 -23.37 9.12 -43.05
N CYS A 11 -22.49 8.23 -43.54
CA CYS A 11 -21.40 7.70 -42.73
C CYS A 11 -20.33 8.74 -42.39
N LEU A 12 -20.06 9.70 -43.31
CA LEU A 12 -19.16 10.80 -43.03
C LEU A 12 -19.71 11.79 -41.99
N MET A 13 -21.01 12.06 -42.03
CA MET A 13 -21.66 12.95 -41.09
C MET A 13 -21.74 12.32 -39.66
N SER A 14 -21.97 11.01 -39.56
CA SER A 14 -21.98 10.34 -38.27
C SER A 14 -20.58 10.21 -37.63
N GLY A 15 -19.55 10.13 -38.44
CA GLY A 15 -18.14 10.11 -37.96
C GLY A 15 -17.72 11.46 -37.34
N VAL A 16 -18.19 12.56 -37.86
CA VAL A 16 -17.87 13.92 -37.36
C VAL A 16 -18.59 14.20 -36.03
N LEU A 17 -19.81 13.69 -35.85
CA LEU A 17 -20.59 13.88 -34.60
C LEU A 17 -19.99 13.07 -33.41
N CYS A 18 -19.28 11.96 -33.67
CA CYS A 18 -18.64 11.22 -32.60
C CYS A 18 -17.31 11.84 -32.13
N MET A 19 -16.68 12.72 -32.93
CA MET A 19 -15.45 13.41 -32.54
C MET A 19 -15.71 14.67 -31.69
N SER A 20 -16.92 15.16 -31.63
CA SER A 20 -17.26 16.34 -30.81
C SER A 20 -17.57 16.01 -29.35
N SER A 21 -17.64 14.72 -28.99
CA SER A 21 -17.95 14.29 -27.62
C SER A 21 -16.70 14.11 -26.74
N CYS A 22 -15.50 14.25 -27.31
CA CYS A 22 -14.24 14.16 -26.57
C CYS A 22 -13.59 15.53 -26.40
N ASN A 23 -14.36 16.59 -26.33
CA ASN A 23 -13.79 17.90 -26.13
C ASN A 23 -14.28 18.51 -24.83
N GLU A 24 -13.34 18.90 -24.15
CA GLU A 24 -13.13 19.62 -22.90
C GLU A 24 -12.77 18.67 -21.76
N ASP A 25 -11.55 18.14 -21.82
CA ASP A 25 -10.71 18.14 -20.64
C ASP A 25 -10.66 19.60 -20.14
N LYS A 26 -11.68 19.99 -19.39
CA LYS A 26 -11.54 21.09 -18.46
C LYS A 26 -10.39 20.64 -17.59
N GLN A 27 -9.18 21.10 -17.90
CA GLN A 27 -8.01 20.87 -17.03
C GLN A 27 -8.50 21.24 -15.65
N ALA A 28 -8.69 20.23 -14.81
CA ALA A 28 -9.07 20.46 -13.44
C ALA A 28 -8.08 21.50 -12.91
N LYS A 29 -8.58 22.63 -12.45
CA LYS A 29 -7.71 23.65 -11.90
C LYS A 29 -6.82 22.95 -10.87
N PRO A 30 -5.50 23.17 -10.89
CA PRO A 30 -4.62 22.60 -9.90
C PRO A 30 -5.22 22.84 -8.52
N TYR A 31 -5.38 21.78 -7.74
CA TYR A 31 -5.85 21.94 -6.37
C TYR A 31 -4.83 22.78 -5.61
N THR A 32 -5.28 23.92 -5.13
CA THR A 32 -4.50 24.77 -4.22
C THR A 32 -5.12 24.60 -2.84
N PRO A 33 -4.45 23.98 -1.89
CA PRO A 33 -4.99 23.86 -0.54
C PRO A 33 -5.09 25.23 0.13
N ASP A 34 -6.15 25.43 0.90
CA ASP A 34 -6.41 26.67 1.68
C ASP A 34 -5.63 26.66 2.99
N TYR A 35 -4.79 25.66 3.22
CA TYR A 35 -3.95 25.54 4.41
C TYR A 35 -2.48 25.51 3.99
N GLU A 36 -1.64 26.02 4.85
CA GLU A 36 -0.20 25.99 4.66
C GLU A 36 0.28 24.52 4.77
N ILE A 37 0.87 24.00 3.68
CA ILE A 37 1.54 22.69 3.71
C ILE A 37 2.90 22.90 4.33
N VAL A 38 3.01 22.72 5.63
CA VAL A 38 4.26 22.84 6.38
C VAL A 38 4.33 21.69 7.38
N PRO A 39 5.49 21.14 7.57
CA PRO A 39 6.77 21.26 6.88
C PRO A 39 6.99 20.15 5.85
N GLU A 40 8.05 20.23 5.04
CA GLU A 40 8.54 19.12 4.24
C GLU A 40 8.74 17.89 5.14
N TYR A 41 8.15 16.76 4.72
CA TYR A 41 8.28 15.50 5.42
C TYR A 41 9.73 15.02 5.35
N THR A 42 10.39 14.97 6.48
CA THR A 42 11.81 14.67 6.56
C THR A 42 12.09 13.18 6.70
N ASN A 43 13.36 12.83 6.55
CA ASN A 43 13.83 11.49 6.80
C ASN A 43 13.57 11.03 8.25
N ALA A 44 13.77 11.94 9.20
CA ALA A 44 13.52 11.69 10.62
C ALA A 44 12.03 11.42 10.89
N ASP A 45 11.13 12.14 10.23
CA ASP A 45 9.69 11.94 10.38
C ASP A 45 9.27 10.55 9.85
N THR A 46 9.90 10.08 8.76
CA THR A 46 9.67 8.73 8.25
C THR A 46 10.04 7.67 9.29
N TRP A 47 11.20 7.79 9.92
CA TRP A 47 11.64 6.85 10.95
C TRP A 47 10.73 6.90 12.17
N THR A 48 10.40 8.11 12.64
CA THR A 48 9.48 8.30 13.76
C THR A 48 8.12 7.65 13.51
N ALA A 49 7.54 7.89 12.33
CA ALA A 49 6.24 7.30 11.96
C ALA A 49 6.30 5.77 11.87
N TYR A 50 7.37 5.22 11.28
CA TYR A 50 7.52 3.78 11.14
C TYR A 50 7.80 3.09 12.49
N GLU A 51 8.61 3.68 13.34
CA GLU A 51 8.86 3.15 14.68
C GLU A 51 7.58 3.20 15.53
N ALA A 52 6.83 4.29 15.51
CA ALA A 52 5.55 4.39 16.18
C ALA A 52 4.52 3.37 15.64
N PHE A 53 4.54 3.07 14.34
CA PHE A 53 3.72 2.03 13.75
C PHE A 53 4.06 0.65 14.34
N ASN A 54 5.34 0.30 14.40
CA ASN A 54 5.79 -0.97 14.98
C ASN A 54 5.47 -1.07 16.47
N ASP A 55 5.75 -0.03 17.25
CA ASP A 55 5.51 -0.01 18.70
C ASP A 55 4.02 -0.23 19.04
N ASN A 56 3.13 0.27 18.20
CA ASN A 56 1.70 0.16 18.42
C ASN A 56 1.05 -1.10 17.83
N LEU A 57 1.53 -1.59 16.71
CA LEU A 57 0.85 -2.64 15.95
C LEU A 57 1.59 -3.97 15.89
N LEU A 58 2.90 -4.02 16.09
CA LEU A 58 3.62 -5.28 16.17
C LEU A 58 3.29 -5.99 17.50
N ASP A 59 3.00 -7.27 17.43
CA ASP A 59 2.99 -8.16 18.59
C ASP A 59 4.37 -8.84 18.66
N PRO A 60 5.21 -8.45 19.62
CA PRO A 60 6.58 -8.97 19.70
C PRO A 60 6.65 -10.43 20.14
N ASP A 61 5.62 -10.93 20.82
CA ASP A 61 5.58 -12.33 21.27
C ASP A 61 5.21 -13.29 20.14
N LYS A 62 4.42 -12.80 19.17
CA LYS A 62 3.95 -13.56 18.01
C LYS A 62 4.71 -13.25 16.75
N ASN A 63 5.42 -12.14 16.70
CA ASN A 63 6.10 -11.63 15.52
C ASN A 63 5.16 -11.50 14.30
N ILE A 64 3.95 -10.98 14.54
CA ILE A 64 2.96 -10.62 13.53
C ILE A 64 2.27 -9.31 13.91
N TYR A 65 1.66 -8.66 12.93
CA TYR A 65 0.98 -7.40 13.18
C TYR A 65 -0.47 -7.59 13.62
N LYS A 66 -0.89 -6.72 14.53
CA LYS A 66 -2.27 -6.57 15.01
C LYS A 66 -3.10 -5.79 13.99
N THR A 67 -4.41 -6.01 14.01
CA THR A 67 -5.35 -5.29 13.15
C THR A 67 -5.63 -3.85 13.63
N SER A 68 -5.45 -3.59 14.92
CA SER A 68 -5.59 -2.24 15.49
C SER A 68 -4.90 -2.15 16.86
N THR A 69 -4.73 -0.92 17.33
CA THR A 69 -4.16 -0.61 18.65
C THR A 69 -5.08 -0.98 19.83
N ALA A 70 -6.35 -1.30 19.55
CA ALA A 70 -7.30 -1.76 20.58
C ALA A 70 -6.96 -3.16 21.14
N TYR A 71 -6.15 -3.93 20.42
CA TYR A 71 -5.71 -5.25 20.83
C TYR A 71 -4.34 -5.19 21.50
N THR A 72 -4.19 -5.91 22.60
CA THR A 72 -2.90 -6.08 23.28
C THR A 72 -2.03 -7.14 22.62
N ALA A 73 -2.65 -8.14 21.99
CA ALA A 73 -1.96 -9.25 21.32
C ALA A 73 -2.63 -9.63 20.00
N ALA A 74 -1.86 -10.24 19.11
CA ALA A 74 -2.30 -10.81 17.84
C ALA A 74 -2.58 -12.31 18.02
N THR A 75 -3.72 -12.68 18.58
CA THR A 75 -4.01 -14.07 18.92
C THR A 75 -4.47 -14.89 17.73
N ASP A 76 -5.48 -14.39 17.01
CA ASP A 76 -6.00 -14.95 15.76
C ASP A 76 -6.73 -13.87 14.96
N ARG A 77 -7.23 -14.21 13.75
CA ARG A 77 -7.90 -13.26 12.87
C ARG A 77 -9.16 -12.59 13.48
N ASN A 78 -9.77 -13.20 14.49
CA ASN A 78 -10.92 -12.63 15.19
C ASN A 78 -10.51 -11.91 16.48
N ASN A 79 -9.30 -12.18 16.98
CA ASN A 79 -8.77 -11.71 18.25
C ASN A 79 -7.43 -10.98 18.05
N GLY A 80 -7.42 -10.00 17.20
CA GLY A 80 -6.36 -9.01 17.10
C GLY A 80 -5.33 -9.20 16.00
N ALA A 81 -5.12 -10.41 15.47
CA ALA A 81 -4.19 -10.59 14.35
C ALA A 81 -4.71 -9.93 13.08
N ALA A 82 -3.88 -9.16 12.41
CA ALA A 82 -4.20 -8.63 11.09
C ALA A 82 -4.41 -9.77 10.08
N ALA A 83 -5.26 -9.53 9.08
CA ALA A 83 -5.55 -10.54 8.06
C ALA A 83 -4.29 -11.00 7.33
N ILE A 84 -4.24 -12.26 6.95
CA ILE A 84 -3.07 -12.88 6.30
C ILE A 84 -2.59 -12.10 5.07
N TRP A 85 -3.49 -11.49 4.31
CA TRP A 85 -3.12 -10.69 3.13
C TRP A 85 -2.51 -9.32 3.47
N CYS A 86 -2.66 -8.85 4.72
CA CYS A 86 -2.01 -7.64 5.20
C CYS A 86 -0.56 -7.91 5.66
N GLN A 87 -0.28 -9.08 6.19
CA GLN A 87 1.03 -9.42 6.75
C GLN A 87 2.19 -9.30 5.74
N PRO A 88 2.04 -9.73 4.46
CA PRO A 88 3.09 -9.52 3.46
C PRO A 88 3.39 -8.04 3.20
N ILE A 89 2.40 -7.15 3.30
CA ILE A 89 2.59 -5.70 3.14
C ILE A 89 3.45 -5.16 4.28
N TYR A 90 3.17 -5.57 5.50
CA TYR A 90 3.96 -5.17 6.68
C TYR A 90 5.38 -5.74 6.63
N TRP A 91 5.54 -6.96 6.15
CA TRP A 91 6.86 -7.54 5.93
C TRP A 91 7.67 -6.78 4.87
N ASP A 92 7.03 -6.38 3.76
CA ASP A 92 7.66 -5.53 2.74
C ASP A 92 8.05 -4.16 3.31
N MET A 93 7.26 -3.58 4.21
CA MET A 93 7.63 -2.36 4.94
C MET A 93 8.90 -2.57 5.77
N ALA A 94 9.04 -3.69 6.49
CA ALA A 94 10.24 -4.02 7.24
C ALA A 94 11.46 -4.22 6.32
N MET A 95 11.29 -4.89 5.19
CA MET A 95 12.32 -5.06 4.16
C MET A 95 12.78 -3.72 3.59
N ASN A 96 11.86 -2.79 3.36
CA ASN A 96 12.19 -1.45 2.87
C ASN A 96 12.90 -0.62 3.93
N ALA A 97 12.51 -0.75 5.21
CA ALA A 97 13.21 -0.13 6.32
C ALA A 97 14.66 -0.65 6.44
N TYR A 98 14.87 -1.97 6.34
CA TYR A 98 16.20 -2.57 6.29
C TYR A 98 17.06 -2.00 5.15
N LYS A 99 16.51 -1.99 3.92
CA LYS A 99 17.24 -1.47 2.74
C LYS A 99 17.59 0.00 2.90
N ARG A 100 16.67 0.78 3.46
CA ARG A 100 16.89 2.20 3.72
C ARG A 100 17.97 2.45 4.77
N ALA A 101 17.91 1.77 5.91
CA ALA A 101 18.92 1.88 6.96
C ALA A 101 20.31 1.53 6.41
N LYS A 102 20.40 0.48 5.60
CA LYS A 102 21.64 0.10 4.92
C LYS A 102 22.15 1.19 3.98
N ALA A 103 21.27 1.81 3.20
CA ALA A 103 21.64 2.89 2.28
C ALA A 103 22.09 4.16 3.01
N GLU A 104 21.56 4.40 4.21
CA GLU A 104 21.92 5.52 5.08
C GLU A 104 23.20 5.24 5.90
N GLY A 105 23.69 4.00 5.93
CA GLY A 105 24.82 3.57 6.76
C GLY A 105 24.49 3.49 8.25
N ASP A 106 23.20 3.42 8.59
CA ASP A 106 22.72 3.26 9.96
C ASP A 106 22.75 1.78 10.35
N THR A 107 23.89 1.35 10.88
CA THR A 107 24.14 -0.06 11.22
C THR A 107 23.20 -0.57 12.33
N GLU A 108 22.78 0.30 13.24
CA GLU A 108 21.87 -0.09 14.33
C GLU A 108 20.49 -0.43 13.74
N ARG A 109 19.91 0.47 12.93
CA ARG A 109 18.63 0.23 12.26
C ARG A 109 18.74 -0.89 11.22
N GLU A 110 19.87 -1.00 10.51
CA GLU A 110 20.08 -2.11 9.58
C GLU A 110 19.94 -3.47 10.28
N ASN A 111 20.59 -3.65 11.41
CA ASN A 111 20.51 -4.89 12.18
C ASN A 111 19.12 -5.10 12.79
N LYS A 112 18.52 -4.06 13.37
CA LYS A 112 17.15 -4.10 13.92
C LYS A 112 16.13 -4.57 12.89
N TYR A 113 16.12 -3.97 11.72
CA TYR A 113 15.11 -4.29 10.69
C TYR A 113 15.41 -5.56 9.91
N LYS A 114 16.68 -5.95 9.80
CA LYS A 114 17.04 -7.27 9.32
C LYS A 114 16.46 -8.36 10.23
N GLN A 115 16.66 -8.23 11.53
CA GLN A 115 16.12 -9.16 12.52
C GLN A 115 14.58 -9.17 12.46
N LEU A 116 13.95 -8.01 12.39
CA LEU A 116 12.49 -7.92 12.26
C LEU A 116 11.97 -8.66 11.02
N CYS A 117 12.68 -8.61 9.88
CA CYS A 117 12.28 -9.37 8.70
C CYS A 117 12.30 -10.89 8.95
N ASP A 118 13.33 -11.37 9.63
CA ASP A 118 13.48 -12.79 9.97
C ASP A 118 12.40 -13.23 10.99
N ASP A 119 12.14 -12.41 12.00
CA ASP A 119 11.11 -12.65 13.02
C ASP A 119 9.69 -12.65 12.44
N LEU A 120 9.37 -11.69 11.57
CA LEU A 120 8.08 -11.65 10.87
C LEU A 120 7.88 -12.87 9.96
N PHE A 121 8.92 -13.33 9.30
CA PHE A 121 8.84 -14.57 8.51
C PHE A 121 8.52 -15.77 9.40
N ALA A 122 9.22 -15.91 10.52
CA ALA A 122 9.00 -17.00 11.47
C ALA A 122 7.61 -16.92 12.11
N GLY A 123 7.17 -15.75 12.56
CA GLY A 123 5.86 -15.51 13.15
C GLY A 123 4.72 -15.82 12.19
N ASN A 124 4.80 -15.32 10.96
CA ASN A 124 3.79 -15.60 9.93
C ASN A 124 3.73 -17.09 9.58
N LYS A 125 4.89 -17.75 9.46
CA LYS A 125 4.94 -19.19 9.24
C LYS A 125 4.28 -19.97 10.38
N ALA A 126 4.58 -19.63 11.63
CA ALA A 126 4.00 -20.28 12.78
C ALA A 126 2.48 -20.07 12.91
N HIS A 127 2.03 -18.86 12.58
CA HIS A 127 0.62 -18.46 12.80
C HIS A 127 -0.32 -18.86 11.67
N TYR A 128 0.14 -18.78 10.41
CA TYR A 128 -0.74 -18.95 9.24
C TYR A 128 -0.54 -20.25 8.45
N VAL A 129 0.62 -20.90 8.51
CA VAL A 129 0.86 -22.14 7.74
C VAL A 129 -0.08 -23.27 8.20
N ASN A 130 -0.35 -23.36 9.51
CA ASN A 130 -1.27 -24.36 10.02
C ASN A 130 -2.73 -24.13 9.63
N LEU A 131 -3.12 -22.90 9.26
CA LEU A 131 -4.47 -22.59 8.76
C LEU A 131 -4.64 -23.00 7.29
N SER A 132 -3.57 -22.99 6.51
CA SER A 132 -3.57 -23.38 5.11
C SER A 132 -3.76 -24.90 4.91
N LEU A 133 -3.30 -25.71 5.85
CA LEU A 133 -3.41 -27.17 5.78
C LEU A 133 -4.79 -27.73 6.18
N ILE A 134 -5.66 -26.90 6.76
CA ILE A 134 -7.01 -27.31 7.19
C ILE A 134 -8.04 -27.11 6.07
N HIS A 135 -7.68 -26.45 4.96
CA HIS A 135 -8.58 -26.11 3.86
C HIS A 135 -8.20 -26.72 2.50
N ILE A 136 -7.39 -27.76 2.49
CA ILE A 136 -7.14 -28.57 1.28
C ILE A 136 -7.80 -29.95 1.40
#